data_5ac8fbd2349fa51ba03278c7bc9a2507
#
_entry.id   5ac8fbd2349fa51ba03278c7bc9a2507
#
_cell.length_a   1.000
_cell.length_b   1.000
_cell.length_c   1.000
_cell.angle_alpha   90.00
_cell.angle_beta   90.00
_cell.angle_gamma   90.00
#
_symmetry.space_group_name_H-M   'P 1'
#
loop_
_entity.id
_entity.type
_entity.pdbx_description
1 polymer ?
#
loop_
_entity_poly.entity_id
_entity_poly.type
_entity_poly.pdbx_seq_one_letter_code
_entity_poly.pdbx_strand_id
1 'polypeptide(L)'
;MYLNLMENKLRGLIGQQNVWLYIKSSNGWLKDVEILEVESDLITFRYQHESSAEVKVWEKTTKIDNILEIDIRLVTVPKCEQKIQNMRDKLTKLLEQE
;
A
#
# COMPACT_ATOMS: atom_id res chain seq x y z
N MET A 1 17.36 13.76 -17.59
CA MET A 1 17.19 12.59 -16.73
C MET A 1 15.86 12.68 -15.99
N TYR A 2 15.09 11.65 -16.06
CA TYR A 2 13.81 11.59 -15.37
C TYR A 2 14.00 11.03 -13.97
N LEU A 3 13.52 11.79 -12.99
CA LEU A 3 13.31 11.22 -11.68
C LEU A 3 12.01 10.43 -11.72
N ASN A 4 12.09 9.15 -11.60
CA ASN A 4 10.88 8.34 -11.48
C ASN A 4 10.39 8.40 -10.04
N LEU A 5 9.51 9.37 -9.78
CA LEU A 5 8.98 9.59 -8.43
C LEU A 5 8.20 8.39 -7.94
N MET A 6 7.47 7.73 -8.82
CA MET A 6 6.74 6.53 -8.46
C MET A 6 7.68 5.41 -8.04
N GLU A 7 8.77 5.22 -8.77
CA GLU A 7 9.77 4.21 -8.41
C GLU A 7 10.36 4.47 -7.03
N ASN A 8 10.74 5.72 -6.75
CA ASN A 8 11.31 6.09 -5.47
C ASN A 8 10.30 5.88 -4.33
N LYS A 9 9.04 6.23 -4.56
CA LYS A 9 7.99 6.03 -3.58
C LYS A 9 7.81 4.55 -3.26
N LEU A 10 7.77 3.72 -4.27
CA LEU A 10 7.60 2.28 -4.10
C LEU A 10 8.80 1.66 -3.39
N ARG A 11 10.01 2.11 -3.69
CA ARG A 11 11.22 1.63 -2.98
C ARG A 11 11.14 1.93 -1.48
N GLY A 12 10.62 3.09 -1.12
CA GLY A 12 10.47 3.47 0.28
C GLY A 12 9.43 2.66 1.03
N LEU A 13 8.58 1.94 0.32
CA LEU A 13 7.52 1.13 0.92
C LEU A 13 7.87 -0.35 1.01
N ILE A 14 9.08 -0.75 0.59
CA ILE A 14 9.48 -2.15 0.66
C ILE A 14 9.43 -2.63 2.11
N GLY A 15 8.78 -3.78 2.31
CA GLY A 15 8.64 -4.39 3.63
C GLY A 15 7.43 -3.93 4.43
N GLN A 16 6.72 -2.91 3.99
CA GLN A 16 5.48 -2.48 4.65
C GLN A 16 4.30 -3.30 4.13
N GLN A 17 3.32 -3.54 5.01
CA GLN A 17 2.18 -4.41 4.70
C GLN A 17 0.85 -3.67 4.64
N ASN A 18 0.88 -2.36 4.73
CA ASN A 18 -0.32 -1.52 4.75
C ASN A 18 -0.51 -0.76 3.45
N VAL A 19 0.02 -1.28 2.37
CA VAL A 19 0.05 -0.61 1.07
C VAL A 19 -1.03 -1.17 0.18
N TRP A 20 -1.80 -0.29 -0.46
CA TRP A 20 -2.78 -0.65 -1.47
C TRP A 20 -2.31 -0.09 -2.80
N LEU A 21 -2.38 -0.90 -3.85
CA LEU A 21 -1.94 -0.49 -5.19
C LEU A 21 -3.10 -0.61 -6.17
N TYR A 22 -3.32 0.43 -6.96
CA TYR A 22 -4.26 0.38 -8.07
C TYR A 22 -3.53 -0.09 -9.32
N ILE A 23 -3.95 -1.21 -9.86
CA ILE A 23 -3.30 -1.85 -11.00
C ILE A 23 -4.11 -1.56 -12.27
N LYS A 24 -3.48 -0.90 -13.23
CA LYS A 24 -4.12 -0.50 -14.48
C LYS A 24 -4.62 -1.70 -15.27
N SER A 25 -3.80 -2.73 -15.42
CA SER A 25 -4.14 -3.90 -16.23
C SER A 25 -5.31 -4.69 -15.66
N SER A 26 -5.47 -4.70 -14.33
CA SER A 26 -6.56 -5.39 -13.65
C SER A 26 -7.75 -4.47 -13.40
N ASN A 27 -7.56 -3.17 -13.61
CA ASN A 27 -8.55 -2.14 -13.35
C ASN A 27 -9.15 -2.25 -11.94
N GLY A 28 -8.28 -2.40 -10.95
CA GLY A 28 -8.73 -2.56 -9.58
C GLY A 28 -7.62 -2.40 -8.57
N TRP A 29 -8.03 -2.37 -7.30
CA TRP A 29 -7.13 -2.25 -6.16
C TRP A 29 -6.69 -3.61 -5.67
N LEU A 30 -5.40 -3.71 -5.36
CA LEU A 30 -4.86 -4.81 -4.54
C LEU A 30 -4.58 -4.25 -3.16
N LYS A 31 -5.18 -4.89 -2.16
CA LYS A 31 -5.15 -4.39 -0.77
C LYS A 31 -4.10 -5.14 0.05
N ASP A 32 -3.48 -4.41 0.98
CA ASP A 32 -2.52 -4.98 1.93
C ASP A 32 -1.42 -5.79 1.23
N VAL A 33 -0.84 -5.20 0.21
CA VAL A 33 0.27 -5.82 -0.51
C VAL A 33 1.57 -5.56 0.24
N GLU A 34 2.51 -6.48 0.08
CA GLU A 34 3.87 -6.32 0.58
C GLU A 34 4.79 -6.16 -0.61
N ILE A 35 5.42 -5.00 -0.75
CA ILE A 35 6.37 -4.78 -1.84
C ILE A 35 7.67 -5.46 -1.47
N LEU A 36 8.15 -6.32 -2.36
CA LEU A 36 9.35 -7.12 -2.13
C LEU A 36 10.58 -6.51 -2.80
N GLU A 37 10.39 -6.00 -4.00
CA GLU A 37 11.51 -5.54 -4.80
C GLU A 37 11.05 -4.48 -5.80
N VAL A 38 11.87 -3.47 -6.00
CA VAL A 38 11.69 -2.47 -7.05
C VAL A 38 13.00 -2.38 -7.79
N GLU A 39 13.00 -2.72 -9.07
CA GLU A 39 14.22 -2.75 -9.87
C GLU A 39 13.96 -2.17 -11.24
N SER A 40 14.65 -1.10 -11.59
CA SER A 40 14.46 -0.37 -12.83
C SER A 40 13.00 0.05 -13.00
N ASP A 41 12.31 -0.48 -13.99
CA ASP A 41 10.92 -0.17 -14.26
C ASP A 41 9.97 -1.29 -13.82
N LEU A 42 10.47 -2.26 -13.02
CA LEU A 42 9.70 -3.39 -12.56
C LEU A 42 9.47 -3.34 -11.05
N ILE A 43 8.31 -3.80 -10.64
CA ILE A 43 7.98 -3.97 -9.22
C ILE A 43 7.50 -5.39 -8.99
N THR A 44 7.95 -5.98 -7.89
CA THR A 44 7.50 -7.30 -7.44
C THR A 44 6.88 -7.14 -6.07
N PHE A 45 5.68 -7.66 -5.92
CA PHE A 45 4.97 -7.58 -4.64
C PHE A 45 4.14 -8.84 -4.42
N ARG A 46 3.81 -9.06 -3.16
CA ARG A 46 3.02 -10.20 -2.70
C ARG A 46 1.67 -9.72 -2.22
N TYR A 47 0.62 -10.46 -2.54
CA TYR A 47 -0.73 -10.15 -2.07
C TYR A 47 -1.50 -11.44 -1.83
N GLN A 48 -2.58 -11.32 -1.07
CA GLN A 48 -3.42 -12.46 -0.72
C GLN A 48 -4.79 -12.32 -1.34
N HIS A 49 -5.36 -13.45 -1.70
CA HIS A 49 -6.75 -13.53 -2.13
C HIS A 49 -7.46 -14.56 -1.28
N GLU A 50 -8.47 -14.13 -0.53
CA GLU A 50 -9.24 -15.00 0.33
C GLU A 50 -10.56 -15.41 -0.32
N SER A 51 -10.89 -16.71 -0.17
CA SER A 51 -12.20 -17.22 -0.47
C SER A 51 -12.73 -17.88 0.79
N SER A 52 -13.99 -18.38 0.74
CA SER A 52 -14.56 -19.08 1.88
C SER A 52 -13.81 -20.36 2.24
N ALA A 53 -13.07 -20.92 1.30
CA ALA A 53 -12.42 -22.22 1.47
C ALA A 53 -10.91 -22.12 1.69
N GLU A 54 -10.26 -21.06 1.20
CA GLU A 54 -8.80 -21.02 1.22
C GLU A 54 -8.27 -19.60 1.09
N VAL A 55 -6.99 -19.44 1.44
CA VAL A 55 -6.24 -18.22 1.20
C VAL A 55 -5.14 -18.54 0.21
N LYS A 56 -5.11 -17.79 -0.89
CA LYS A 56 -4.04 -17.92 -1.88
C LYS A 56 -3.11 -16.73 -1.77
N VAL A 57 -1.82 -17.01 -1.77
CA VAL A 57 -0.79 -15.97 -1.75
C VAL A 57 -0.16 -15.92 -3.13
N TRP A 58 -0.15 -14.73 -3.71
CA TRP A 58 0.38 -14.50 -5.06
C TRP A 58 1.55 -13.55 -5.00
N GLU A 59 2.52 -13.79 -5.87
CA GLU A 59 3.60 -12.85 -6.10
C GLU A 59 3.48 -12.36 -7.53
N LYS A 60 3.39 -11.04 -7.69
CA LYS A 60 3.22 -10.41 -9.01
C LYS A 60 4.42 -9.53 -9.31
N THR A 61 4.92 -9.65 -10.53
CA THR A 61 5.92 -8.73 -11.07
C THR A 61 5.31 -8.04 -12.28
N THR A 62 5.32 -6.72 -12.26
CA THR A 62 4.75 -5.92 -13.34
C THR A 62 5.54 -4.64 -13.51
N LYS A 63 5.29 -3.93 -14.61
CA LYS A 63 5.92 -2.63 -14.82
C LYS A 63 5.37 -1.60 -13.86
N ILE A 64 6.23 -0.70 -13.41
CA ILE A 64 5.82 0.39 -12.52
C ILE A 64 4.74 1.26 -13.17
N ASP A 65 4.80 1.44 -14.48
CA ASP A 65 3.78 2.19 -15.23
C ASP A 65 2.38 1.62 -15.08
N ASN A 66 2.26 0.36 -14.65
CA ASN A 66 0.98 -0.29 -14.41
C ASN A 66 0.39 0.09 -13.05
N ILE A 67 1.15 0.75 -12.19
CA ILE A 67 0.69 1.24 -10.90
C ILE A 67 0.21 2.67 -11.08
N LEU A 68 -1.09 2.90 -10.97
CA LEU A 68 -1.66 4.22 -11.15
C LEU A 68 -1.76 5.01 -9.86
N GLU A 69 -2.04 4.34 -8.76
CA GLU A 69 -2.21 4.99 -7.47
C GLU A 69 -1.68 4.12 -6.34
N ILE A 70 -1.23 4.76 -5.28
CA ILE A 70 -0.76 4.11 -4.07
C ILE A 70 -1.53 4.68 -2.90
N ASP A 71 -2.16 3.81 -2.10
CA ASP A 71 -2.77 4.19 -0.83
C ASP A 71 -2.00 3.52 0.30
N ILE A 72 -1.78 4.25 1.37
CA ILE A 72 -1.12 3.73 2.56
C ILE A 72 -2.07 3.92 3.74
N ARG A 73 -2.45 2.81 4.38
CA ARG A 73 -3.29 2.88 5.57
C ARG A 73 -2.43 3.33 6.75
N LEU A 74 -2.69 4.50 7.26
CA LEU A 74 -1.91 5.06 8.37
C LEU A 74 -2.39 4.56 9.72
N VAL A 75 -3.71 4.54 9.91
CA VAL A 75 -4.33 4.20 11.19
C VAL A 75 -5.66 3.50 10.94
N THR A 76 -6.00 2.57 11.84
CA THR A 76 -7.36 2.03 11.91
C THR A 76 -8.01 2.61 13.15
N VAL A 77 -9.13 3.31 12.98
CA VAL A 77 -9.81 3.99 14.07
C VAL A 77 -11.12 3.26 14.37
N PRO A 78 -11.35 2.80 15.62
CA PRO A 78 -12.61 2.15 15.97
C PRO A 78 -13.76 3.15 15.95
N LYS A 79 -14.97 2.66 15.72
CA LYS A 79 -16.16 3.50 15.61
C LYS A 79 -16.78 3.91 16.95
N CYS A 80 -16.12 3.62 18.06
CA CYS A 80 -16.55 4.06 19.38
C CYS A 80 -16.16 5.51 19.58
N GLU A 81 -17.12 6.38 19.96
CA GLU A 81 -16.89 7.83 20.05
C GLU A 81 -15.67 8.24 20.85
N GLN A 82 -15.53 7.70 22.07
CA GLN A 82 -14.39 8.08 22.91
C GLN A 82 -13.07 7.67 22.29
N LYS A 83 -13.02 6.48 21.75
CA LYS A 83 -11.80 5.99 21.11
C LYS A 83 -11.49 6.77 19.83
N ILE A 84 -12.52 7.15 19.08
CA ILE A 84 -12.35 7.97 17.89
C ILE A 84 -11.71 9.31 18.24
N GLN A 85 -12.19 9.95 19.32
CA GLN A 85 -11.64 11.22 19.75
C GLN A 85 -10.14 11.10 20.09
N ASN A 86 -9.78 10.09 20.86
CA ASN A 86 -8.39 9.85 21.22
C ASN A 86 -7.50 9.57 20.01
N MET A 87 -8.01 8.81 19.09
CA MET A 87 -7.25 8.48 17.88
C MET A 87 -7.08 9.70 16.97
N ARG A 88 -8.09 10.55 16.88
CA ARG A 88 -7.98 11.80 16.13
C ARG A 88 -6.90 12.70 16.72
N ASP A 89 -6.83 12.78 18.03
CA ASP A 89 -5.81 13.57 18.71
C ASP A 89 -4.41 13.05 18.40
N LYS A 90 -4.24 11.74 18.43
CA LYS A 90 -2.96 11.12 18.10
C LYS A 90 -2.57 11.37 16.64
N LEU A 91 -3.52 11.25 15.76
CA LEU A 91 -3.27 11.46 14.33
C LEU A 91 -2.88 12.92 14.06
N THR A 92 -3.57 13.84 14.70
CA THR A 92 -3.24 15.27 14.60
C THR A 92 -1.81 15.53 15.04
N LYS A 93 -1.40 14.95 16.16
CA LYS A 93 -0.03 15.10 16.66
C LYS A 93 0.99 14.54 15.69
N LEU A 94 0.71 13.39 15.10
CA LEU A 94 1.61 12.80 14.11
C LEU A 94 1.78 13.69 12.89
N LEU A 95 0.70 14.30 12.42
CA LEU A 95 0.75 15.19 11.27
C LEU A 95 1.46 16.50 11.58
N GLU A 96 1.41 16.96 12.83
CA GLU A 96 2.07 18.19 13.25
C GLU A 96 3.58 18.03 13.48
N GLN A 97 4.05 16.81 13.59
CA GLN A 97 5.46 16.54 13.89
C GLN A 97 6.38 16.54 12.66
N GLU A 98 5.87 16.83 11.52
CA GLU A 98 6.70 16.89 10.31
C GLU A 98 7.51 18.17 10.18
#